data_03c329a39a412446f0729bc1a76212c2
#
_entry.id   03c329a39a412446f0729bc1a76212c2
#
_cell.length_a   1.000
_cell.length_b   1.000
_cell.length_c   1.000
_cell.angle_alpha   90.00
_cell.angle_beta   90.00
_cell.angle_gamma   90.00
#
_symmetry.space_group_name_H-M   'P 1'
#
loop_
_entity.id
_entity.type
_entity.pdbx_description
1 polymer ?
#
loop_
_entity_poly.entity_id
_entity_poly.type
_entity_poly.pdbx_seq_one_letter_code
_entity_poly.pdbx_strand_id
1 'polypeptide(L)'
;MTVQFEVWNPARSERTIGLDEVREAYRSLPEGISAIFTWNDCEEECLIVAVEPEFSVVTMGRDASFWNLKISDDTEEVEIRMGADDFTWARGCLLPRDMGVEVLLKVEDFDSLFWEYSWADG
;
A
#
# COMPACT_ATOMS: atom_id res chain seq x y z
N MET A 1 -16.81 -6.26 1.45
CA MET A 1 -15.81 -5.23 1.22
C MET A 1 -14.85 -5.70 0.13
N THR A 2 -14.58 -4.87 -0.84
CA THR A 2 -13.78 -5.23 -2.01
C THR A 2 -12.56 -4.35 -2.15
N VAL A 3 -11.57 -4.84 -2.89
CA VAL A 3 -10.29 -4.19 -3.13
C VAL A 3 -9.96 -4.33 -4.61
N GLN A 4 -9.46 -3.26 -5.23
CA GLN A 4 -8.88 -3.32 -6.56
C GLN A 4 -7.48 -3.90 -6.45
N PHE A 5 -7.20 -4.94 -7.21
CA PHE A 5 -5.92 -5.62 -7.22
C PHE A 5 -5.28 -5.51 -8.61
N GLU A 6 -4.12 -4.86 -8.67
CA GLU A 6 -3.42 -4.58 -9.92
C GLU A 6 -2.02 -5.16 -9.90
N VAL A 7 -1.66 -5.88 -10.94
CA VAL A 7 -0.33 -6.43 -11.16
C VAL A 7 0.20 -5.89 -12.48
N TRP A 8 1.44 -5.41 -12.48
CA TRP A 8 2.00 -4.70 -13.64
C TRP A 8 2.85 -5.56 -14.56
N ASN A 9 3.36 -6.70 -14.09
CA ASN A 9 4.34 -7.50 -14.82
C ASN A 9 3.97 -8.99 -14.77
N PRO A 10 4.14 -9.79 -15.84
CA PRO A 10 4.67 -9.44 -17.16
C PRO A 10 3.70 -8.62 -18.02
N ALA A 11 2.42 -8.62 -17.69
CA ALA A 11 1.42 -7.80 -18.35
C ALA A 11 0.49 -7.21 -17.29
N ARG A 12 0.04 -5.98 -17.52
CA ARG A 12 -0.87 -5.32 -16.61
C ARG A 12 -2.18 -6.10 -16.51
N SER A 13 -2.56 -6.46 -15.31
CA SER A 13 -3.86 -7.05 -15.03
C SER A 13 -4.49 -6.32 -13.84
N GLU A 14 -5.80 -6.13 -13.90
CA GLU A 14 -6.56 -5.46 -12.84
C GLU A 14 -7.85 -6.24 -12.61
N ARG A 15 -8.16 -6.49 -11.36
CA ARG A 15 -9.41 -7.17 -10.99
C ARG A 15 -9.87 -6.72 -9.62
N THR A 16 -11.16 -6.87 -9.36
CA THR A 16 -11.74 -6.62 -8.05
C THR A 16 -11.79 -7.94 -7.28
N ILE A 17 -11.27 -7.92 -6.06
CA ILE A 17 -11.28 -9.09 -5.17
C ILE A 17 -11.94 -8.72 -3.84
N GLY A 18 -12.40 -9.71 -3.10
CA GLY A 18 -12.88 -9.50 -1.74
C GLY A 18 -11.71 -9.25 -0.79
N LEU A 19 -11.98 -8.52 0.30
CA LEU A 19 -10.96 -8.30 1.33
C LEU A 19 -10.45 -9.63 1.90
N ASP A 20 -11.31 -10.64 2.00
CA ASP A 20 -10.97 -11.98 2.44
C ASP A 20 -10.07 -12.75 1.46
N GLU A 21 -9.96 -12.27 0.23
CA GLU A 21 -9.10 -12.87 -0.80
C GLU A 21 -7.71 -12.19 -0.91
N VAL A 22 -7.51 -11.08 -0.21
CA VAL A 22 -6.27 -10.30 -0.32
C VAL A 22 -5.04 -11.11 0.09
N ARG A 23 -5.13 -11.83 1.19
CA ARG A 23 -3.99 -12.62 1.70
C ARG A 23 -3.55 -13.69 0.71
N GLU A 24 -4.50 -14.37 0.09
CA GLU A 24 -4.22 -15.39 -0.92
C GLU A 24 -3.65 -14.75 -2.19
N ALA A 25 -4.21 -13.64 -2.64
CA ALA A 25 -3.69 -12.91 -3.79
C ALA A 25 -2.24 -12.48 -3.57
N TYR A 26 -1.93 -11.98 -2.38
CA TYR A 26 -0.57 -11.60 -2.00
C TYR A 26 0.39 -12.80 -2.02
N ARG A 27 -0.02 -13.91 -1.40
CA ARG A 27 0.81 -15.13 -1.34
C ARG A 27 1.04 -15.76 -2.71
N SER A 28 0.12 -15.54 -3.64
CA SER A 28 0.20 -16.09 -4.99
C SER A 28 1.00 -15.21 -5.94
N LEU A 29 1.50 -14.05 -5.49
CA LEU A 29 2.34 -13.20 -6.33
C LEU A 29 3.64 -13.93 -6.65
N PRO A 30 4.01 -14.02 -7.95
CA PRO A 30 5.31 -14.55 -8.32
C PRO A 30 6.45 -13.74 -7.70
N GLU A 31 7.58 -14.38 -7.46
CA GLU A 31 8.77 -13.69 -6.96
C GLU A 31 9.18 -12.56 -7.90
N GLY A 32 9.54 -11.40 -7.33
CA GLY A 32 9.99 -10.25 -8.09
C GLY A 32 8.88 -9.43 -8.75
N ILE A 33 7.61 -9.74 -8.45
CA ILE A 33 6.47 -9.05 -9.06
C ILE A 33 5.93 -7.99 -8.10
N SER A 34 5.63 -6.81 -8.67
CA SER A 34 5.01 -5.68 -7.97
C SER A 34 3.49 -5.73 -8.11
N ALA A 35 2.79 -5.33 -7.07
CA ALA A 35 1.33 -5.27 -7.08
C ALA A 35 0.83 -4.05 -6.30
N ILE A 36 -0.37 -3.59 -6.64
CA ILE A 36 -1.04 -2.50 -5.92
C ILE A 36 -2.43 -2.99 -5.51
N PHE A 37 -2.74 -2.79 -4.23
CA PHE A 37 -4.07 -3.02 -3.68
C PHE A 37 -4.66 -1.65 -3.33
N THR A 38 -5.86 -1.37 -3.82
CA THR A 38 -6.54 -0.11 -3.51
C THR A 38 -7.92 -0.40 -2.93
N TRP A 39 -8.14 0.08 -1.71
CA TRP A 39 -9.45 0.01 -1.07
C TRP A 39 -10.15 1.36 -1.19
N ASN A 40 -11.38 1.32 -1.70
CA ASN A 40 -12.31 2.43 -1.78
C ASN A 40 -11.83 3.60 -2.66
N ASP A 41 -12.64 4.65 -2.71
CA ASP A 41 -12.41 5.83 -3.53
C ASP A 41 -11.77 6.92 -2.70
N CYS A 42 -10.64 7.44 -3.17
CA CYS A 42 -9.88 8.47 -2.46
C CYS A 42 -10.57 9.83 -2.39
N GLU A 43 -11.70 10.03 -3.05
CA GLU A 43 -12.50 11.23 -2.85
C GLU A 43 -13.10 11.28 -1.44
N GLU A 44 -13.37 10.15 -0.85
CA GLU A 44 -13.85 10.03 0.53
C GLU A 44 -12.74 9.55 1.44
N GLU A 45 -12.55 8.24 1.50
CA GLU A 45 -11.52 7.58 2.29
C GLU A 45 -10.95 6.46 1.45
N CYS A 46 -9.63 6.30 1.43
CA CYS A 46 -9.01 5.21 0.71
C CYS A 46 -7.75 4.70 1.41
N LEU A 47 -7.34 3.51 1.05
CA LEU A 47 -6.05 2.96 1.42
C LEU A 47 -5.41 2.37 0.18
N ILE A 48 -4.19 2.80 -0.13
CA ILE A 48 -3.43 2.32 -1.27
C ILE A 48 -2.19 1.62 -0.73
N VAL A 49 -2.02 0.36 -1.08
CA VAL A 49 -0.89 -0.46 -0.65
C VAL A 49 -0.13 -0.91 -1.89
N ALA A 50 1.09 -0.43 -2.04
CA ALA A 50 1.99 -0.90 -3.09
C ALA A 50 2.96 -1.91 -2.48
N VAL A 51 3.01 -3.09 -3.08
CA VAL A 51 3.87 -4.19 -2.65
C VAL A 51 4.95 -4.38 -3.71
N GLU A 52 6.20 -4.17 -3.29
CA GLU A 52 7.37 -4.38 -4.12
C GLU A 52 8.13 -5.63 -3.64
N PRO A 53 9.11 -6.14 -4.40
CA PRO A 53 9.82 -7.35 -3.98
C PRO A 53 10.49 -7.27 -2.61
N GLU A 54 10.98 -6.09 -2.22
CA GLU A 54 11.77 -5.92 -0.99
C GLU A 54 11.12 -5.05 0.07
N PHE A 55 10.01 -4.37 -0.25
CA PHE A 55 9.35 -3.46 0.67
C PHE A 55 7.89 -3.26 0.30
N SER A 56 7.15 -2.54 1.12
CA SER A 56 5.82 -2.04 0.80
C SER A 56 5.69 -0.59 1.22
N VAL A 57 4.73 0.13 0.63
CA VAL A 57 4.37 1.48 1.02
C VAL A 57 2.85 1.55 1.16
N VAL A 58 2.39 2.31 2.15
CA VAL A 58 0.97 2.46 2.44
C VAL A 58 0.61 3.94 2.46
N THR A 59 -0.35 4.33 1.63
CA THR A 59 -0.89 5.68 1.58
C THR A 59 -2.35 5.67 1.98
N MET A 60 -2.70 6.50 2.94
CA MET A 60 -4.08 6.70 3.39
C MET A 60 -4.58 8.04 2.86
N GLY A 61 -5.79 8.06 2.32
CA GLY A 61 -6.44 9.29 1.87
C GLY A 61 -7.74 9.52 2.63
N ARG A 62 -8.00 10.78 3.00
CA ARG A 62 -9.27 11.23 3.59
C ARG A 62 -9.48 12.68 3.27
N ASP A 63 -10.67 13.01 2.73
CA ASP A 63 -11.05 14.40 2.40
C ASP A 63 -9.99 15.13 1.57
N ALA A 64 -9.48 14.45 0.53
CA ALA A 64 -8.46 14.96 -0.38
C ALA A 64 -7.08 15.23 0.26
N SER A 65 -6.87 14.79 1.48
CA SER A 65 -5.56 14.80 2.15
C SER A 65 -4.98 13.40 2.18
N PHE A 66 -3.65 13.30 2.12
CA PHE A 66 -2.96 12.02 2.06
C PHE A 66 -1.86 11.92 3.11
N TRP A 67 -1.65 10.72 3.62
CA TRP A 67 -0.59 10.41 4.58
C TRP A 67 0.08 9.11 4.19
N ASN A 68 1.38 9.02 4.43
CA ASN A 68 2.13 7.79 4.24
C ASN A 68 2.45 7.16 5.59
N LEU A 69 2.22 5.87 5.72
CA LEU A 69 2.54 5.16 6.94
C LEU A 69 4.05 5.13 7.14
N LYS A 70 4.50 5.44 8.36
CA LYS A 70 5.91 5.42 8.72
C LYS A 70 6.17 4.49 9.90
N ILE A 71 7.34 3.87 9.90
CA ILE A 71 7.82 3.04 11.00
C ILE A 71 8.99 3.70 11.75
N SER A 72 9.46 4.83 11.26
CA SER A 72 10.50 5.65 11.94
C SER A 72 10.37 7.10 11.49
N ASP A 73 11.07 7.98 12.18
CA ASP A 73 11.13 9.42 11.85
C ASP A 73 12.27 9.75 10.89
N ASP A 74 12.83 8.76 10.22
CA ASP A 74 13.87 8.97 9.22
C ASP A 74 13.27 9.60 7.96
N THR A 75 13.55 10.89 7.78
CA THR A 75 13.04 11.69 6.66
C THR A 75 14.02 11.74 5.48
N GLU A 76 15.12 11.01 5.55
CA GLU A 76 16.05 10.94 4.43
C GLU A 76 15.34 10.43 3.20
N GLU A 77 15.44 11.18 2.11
CA GLU A 77 14.83 10.80 0.84
C GLU A 77 15.68 9.76 0.13
N VAL A 78 15.05 8.69 -0.31
CA VAL A 78 15.70 7.64 -1.10
C VAL A 78 14.94 7.44 -2.40
N GLU A 79 15.66 7.17 -3.46
CA GLU A 79 15.05 6.80 -4.73
C GLU A 79 14.68 5.33 -4.71
N ILE A 80 13.42 5.04 -5.07
CA ILE A 80 12.92 3.68 -5.16
C ILE A 80 12.22 3.50 -6.51
N ARG A 81 12.19 2.28 -6.98
CA ARG A 81 11.44 1.92 -8.17
C ARG A 81 10.17 1.20 -7.77
N MET A 82 9.03 1.73 -8.23
CA MET A 82 7.72 1.11 -8.04
C MET A 82 7.08 0.90 -9.39
N GLY A 83 6.87 -0.37 -9.76
CA GLY A 83 6.44 -0.69 -11.10
C GLY A 83 7.49 -0.28 -12.14
N ALA A 84 7.12 0.57 -13.09
CA ALA A 84 8.01 1.03 -14.15
C ALA A 84 8.64 2.41 -13.87
N ASP A 85 8.26 3.07 -12.78
CA ASP A 85 8.65 4.45 -12.50
C ASP A 85 9.52 4.57 -11.26
N ASP A 86 10.37 5.60 -11.26
CA ASP A 86 11.20 5.94 -10.12
C ASP A 86 10.50 6.99 -9.27
N PHE A 87 10.54 6.80 -7.96
CA PHE A 87 9.91 7.69 -6.99
C PHE A 87 10.91 8.04 -5.89
N THR A 88 10.66 9.16 -5.22
CA THR A 88 11.42 9.55 -4.05
C THR A 88 10.52 9.41 -2.81
N TRP A 89 10.98 8.63 -1.82
CA TRP A 89 10.25 8.37 -0.59
C TRP A 89 11.13 8.62 0.62
N ALA A 90 10.53 9.08 1.73
CA ALA A 90 11.22 9.11 3.00
C ALA A 90 11.53 7.68 3.45
N ARG A 91 12.76 7.45 3.92
CA ARG A 91 13.19 6.11 4.33
C ARG A 91 12.28 5.51 5.39
N GLY A 92 11.80 6.30 6.34
CA GLY A 92 10.89 5.85 7.38
C GLY A 92 9.54 5.33 6.88
N CYS A 93 9.19 5.64 5.62
CA CYS A 93 7.94 5.18 4.99
C CYS A 93 8.13 3.93 4.12
N LEU A 94 9.33 3.37 4.07
CA LEU A 94 9.59 2.08 3.44
C LEU A 94 9.37 0.98 4.46
N LEU A 95 8.32 0.20 4.27
CA LEU A 95 7.86 -0.78 5.24
C LEU A 95 8.34 -2.18 4.88
N PRO A 96 8.43 -3.11 5.85
CA PRO A 96 8.59 -4.52 5.52
C PRO A 96 7.51 -4.94 4.52
N ARG A 97 7.86 -5.79 3.59
CA ARG A 97 6.97 -6.19 2.48
C ARG A 97 5.59 -6.66 2.94
N ASP A 98 5.54 -7.47 3.99
CA ASP A 98 4.29 -8.05 4.48
C ASP A 98 3.42 -7.04 5.23
N MET A 99 4.01 -5.97 5.74
CA MET A 99 3.31 -5.02 6.59
C MET A 99 2.19 -4.30 5.85
N GLY A 100 2.40 -3.94 4.58
CA GLY A 100 1.37 -3.25 3.80
C GLY A 100 0.08 -4.05 3.72
N VAL A 101 0.19 -5.34 3.47
CA VAL A 101 -0.98 -6.21 3.40
C VAL A 101 -1.64 -6.37 4.77
N GLU A 102 -0.86 -6.46 5.84
CA GLU A 102 -1.42 -6.54 7.19
C GLU A 102 -2.22 -5.29 7.56
N VAL A 103 -1.75 -4.12 7.15
CA VAL A 103 -2.50 -2.87 7.35
C VAL A 103 -3.80 -2.87 6.55
N LEU A 104 -3.75 -3.30 5.28
CA LEU A 104 -4.92 -3.39 4.43
C LEU A 104 -6.01 -4.27 5.03
N LEU A 105 -5.63 -5.38 5.65
CA LEU A 105 -6.58 -6.31 6.25
C LEU A 105 -7.34 -5.73 7.46
N LYS A 106 -6.89 -4.59 7.99
CA LYS A 106 -7.55 -3.89 9.11
C LYS A 106 -8.46 -2.76 8.65
N VAL A 107 -8.69 -2.63 7.35
CA VAL A 107 -9.41 -1.49 6.78
C VAL A 107 -10.89 -1.42 7.19
N GLU A 108 -11.47 -2.50 7.68
CA GLU A 108 -12.84 -2.52 8.20
C GLU A 108 -13.05 -1.54 9.35
N ASP A 109 -12.01 -1.27 10.12
CA ASP A 109 -11.99 -0.24 11.15
C ASP A 109 -10.99 0.84 10.72
N PHE A 110 -11.37 1.58 9.69
CA PHE A 110 -10.50 2.56 9.04
C PHE A 110 -9.99 3.63 10.02
N ASP A 111 -10.84 4.12 10.91
CA ASP A 111 -10.46 5.15 11.86
C ASP A 111 -9.38 4.68 12.83
N SER A 112 -9.37 3.40 13.19
CA SER A 112 -8.37 2.87 14.11
C SER A 112 -6.95 2.92 13.54
N LEU A 113 -6.81 2.96 12.22
CA LEU A 113 -5.51 3.02 11.59
C LEU A 113 -4.74 4.29 11.94
N PHE A 114 -5.45 5.41 12.18
CA PHE A 114 -4.83 6.65 12.63
C PHE A 114 -4.20 6.54 14.02
N TRP A 115 -4.77 5.70 14.86
CA TRP A 115 -4.34 5.53 16.25
C TRP A 115 -3.32 4.40 16.41
N GLU A 116 -3.45 3.37 15.58
CA GLU A 116 -2.62 2.17 15.67
C GLU A 116 -1.24 2.37 15.05
N TYR A 117 -1.16 3.23 14.04
CA TYR A 117 0.08 3.47 13.29
C TYR A 117 0.48 4.94 13.31
N SER A 118 1.71 5.22 12.90
CA SER A 118 2.22 6.57 12.74
C SER A 118 2.21 6.96 11.27
N TRP A 119 1.89 8.22 10.98
CA TRP A 119 1.69 8.72 9.63
C TRP A 119 2.51 9.97 9.38
N ALA A 120 3.07 10.09 8.19
CA ALA A 120 3.75 11.27 7.70
C ALA A 120 2.88 11.94 6.64
N ASP A 121 2.96 13.27 6.52
CA ASP A 121 2.27 13.98 5.44
C ASP A 121 2.76 13.47 4.09
N GLY A 122 1.82 13.16 3.22
CA GLY A 122 2.10 12.60 1.90
C GLY A 122 2.13 13.62 0.78
#